data_125530b71fb3c8bede849f79cc7c5e26
#
_entry.id   125530b71fb3c8bede849f79cc7c5e26
#
_cell.length_a   1.000
_cell.length_b   1.000
_cell.length_c   1.000
_cell.angle_alpha   90.00
_cell.angle_beta   90.00
_cell.angle_gamma   90.00
#
_symmetry.space_group_name_H-M   'P 1'
#
loop_
_entity.id
_entity.type
_entity.pdbx_description
1 polymer ?
#
loop_
_entity_poly.entity_id
_entity_poly.type
_entity_poly.pdbx_seq_one_letter_code
_entity_poly.pdbx_strand_id
1 'polypeptide(L)'
;MNINKLLSIPKSLYFNLSAFPLKTAIKMPVLVSYKTKLKGIKKNKIIIDAPIKFGLIRIGFGGIDAIIENNCSFFRIDDTGKIIFKGKCLFSSGVSLRISNDSTLTFGDNFSANKNFTIFCDDVTTIGNDVLIGWNVNIRSSDGHHIYDTVTKLNNPIVKPVTIGNHVWITSNVDILKGSEIPDNCVVAYRSCVLSRFTTPHCIISGYPAKVLRENISWKY
;
A
#
# COMPACT_ATOMS: atom_id res chain seq x y z
N MET A 1 8.58 -0.70 28.47
CA MET A 1 8.43 -1.25 27.09
C MET A 1 6.96 -1.52 26.85
N ASN A 2 6.37 -1.05 25.75
CA ASN A 2 4.92 -1.21 25.49
C ASN A 2 4.61 -2.71 25.28
N ILE A 3 3.65 -3.25 26.04
CA ILE A 3 3.27 -4.68 26.06
C ILE A 3 2.94 -5.19 24.63
N ASN A 4 2.33 -4.36 23.79
CA ASN A 4 2.01 -4.71 22.42
C ASN A 4 3.25 -4.99 21.56
N LYS A 5 4.37 -4.29 21.82
CA LYS A 5 5.65 -4.56 21.14
C LYS A 5 6.23 -5.89 21.58
N LEU A 6 6.14 -6.22 22.88
CA LEU A 6 6.62 -7.51 23.41
C LEU A 6 5.84 -8.68 22.81
N LEU A 7 4.51 -8.61 22.80
CA LEU A 7 3.64 -9.62 22.21
C LEU A 7 3.87 -9.80 20.69
N SER A 8 4.44 -8.80 20.03
CA SER A 8 4.71 -8.83 18.58
C SER A 8 6.04 -9.50 18.20
N ILE A 9 6.92 -9.81 19.16
CA ILE A 9 8.24 -10.41 18.90
C ILE A 9 8.10 -11.79 18.21
N PRO A 10 7.29 -12.76 18.72
CA PRO A 10 7.18 -14.07 18.08
C PRO A 10 6.69 -14.00 16.64
N LYS A 11 5.72 -13.13 16.36
CA LYS A 11 5.17 -12.97 15.01
C LYS A 11 6.17 -12.30 14.06
N SER A 12 6.91 -11.30 14.54
CA SER A 12 7.97 -10.66 13.75
C SER A 12 9.10 -11.66 13.44
N LEU A 13 9.49 -12.49 14.41
CA LEU A 13 10.49 -13.54 14.22
C LEU A 13 10.01 -14.56 13.17
N TYR A 14 8.78 -15.07 13.33
CA TYR A 14 8.17 -15.97 12.35
C TYR A 14 8.19 -15.37 10.93
N PHE A 15 7.77 -14.11 10.78
CA PHE A 15 7.76 -13.43 9.47
C PHE A 15 9.16 -13.41 8.84
N ASN A 16 10.16 -12.95 9.58
CA ASN A 16 11.51 -12.79 9.04
C ASN A 16 12.16 -14.14 8.69
N LEU A 17 12.00 -15.16 9.54
CA LEU A 17 12.53 -16.51 9.27
C LEU A 17 11.84 -17.18 8.08
N SER A 18 10.55 -16.92 7.88
CA SER A 18 9.79 -17.45 6.74
C SER A 18 10.08 -16.74 5.42
N ALA A 19 10.34 -15.42 5.47
CA ALA A 19 10.50 -14.58 4.28
C ALA A 19 11.93 -14.51 3.76
N PHE A 20 12.95 -14.60 4.64
CA PHE A 20 14.33 -14.27 4.30
C PHE A 20 15.33 -15.38 4.65
N PRO A 21 16.51 -15.38 3.99
CA PRO A 21 17.66 -16.17 4.46
C PRO A 21 18.07 -15.77 5.88
N LEU A 22 18.63 -16.70 6.66
CA LEU A 22 18.96 -16.50 8.07
C LEU A 22 19.80 -15.23 8.33
N LYS A 23 20.80 -14.96 7.50
CA LYS A 23 21.66 -13.76 7.58
C LYS A 23 20.86 -12.44 7.54
N THR A 24 19.75 -12.41 6.83
CA THR A 24 18.84 -11.26 6.75
C THR A 24 17.81 -11.32 7.89
N ALA A 25 17.25 -12.49 8.14
CA ALA A 25 16.20 -12.69 9.13
C ALA A 25 16.61 -12.28 10.55
N ILE A 26 17.83 -12.58 10.97
CA ILE A 26 18.36 -12.22 12.29
C ILE A 26 18.48 -10.71 12.52
N LYS A 27 18.56 -9.92 11.45
CA LYS A 27 18.56 -8.45 11.51
C LYS A 27 17.17 -7.87 11.74
N MET A 28 16.14 -8.71 11.71
CA MET A 28 14.74 -8.33 11.95
C MET A 28 14.28 -7.10 11.16
N PRO A 29 14.46 -7.07 9.81
CA PRO A 29 14.08 -5.90 9.02
C PRO A 29 12.58 -5.62 9.04
N VAL A 30 11.73 -6.62 9.24
CA VAL A 30 10.28 -6.47 9.28
C VAL A 30 9.76 -6.70 10.69
N LEU A 31 9.08 -5.70 11.25
CA LEU A 31 8.34 -5.84 12.49
C LEU A 31 6.85 -5.96 12.18
N VAL A 32 6.19 -6.94 12.78
CA VAL A 32 4.77 -7.24 12.55
C VAL A 32 4.03 -7.26 13.86
N SER A 33 2.96 -6.48 13.97
CA SER A 33 2.08 -6.46 15.15
C SER A 33 1.46 -7.84 15.39
N TYR A 34 1.34 -8.24 16.66
CA TYR A 34 0.69 -9.50 17.05
C TYR A 34 -0.76 -9.60 16.56
N LYS A 35 -1.44 -8.48 16.33
CA LYS A 35 -2.80 -8.38 15.78
C LYS A 35 -2.87 -8.59 14.26
N THR A 36 -1.75 -8.76 13.56
CA THR A 36 -1.74 -8.94 12.11
C THR A 36 -1.96 -10.41 11.73
N LYS A 37 -2.95 -10.70 10.89
CA LYS A 37 -3.11 -12.02 10.27
C LYS A 37 -2.16 -12.12 9.07
N LEU A 38 -1.34 -13.18 9.03
CA LEU A 38 -0.35 -13.43 7.98
C LEU A 38 -0.78 -14.64 7.15
N LYS A 39 -0.70 -14.53 5.80
CA LYS A 39 -0.93 -15.65 4.88
C LYS A 39 0.05 -15.58 3.71
N GLY A 40 0.65 -16.71 3.35
CA GLY A 40 1.51 -16.84 2.18
C GLY A 40 2.90 -16.23 2.34
N ILE A 41 3.41 -16.09 3.57
CA ILE A 41 4.75 -15.59 3.83
C ILE A 41 5.76 -16.70 3.51
N LYS A 42 6.50 -16.53 2.41
CA LYS A 42 7.50 -17.49 1.92
C LYS A 42 8.71 -16.73 1.36
N LYS A 43 9.85 -17.42 1.29
CA LYS A 43 11.07 -16.91 0.61
C LYS A 43 10.76 -16.54 -0.85
N ASN A 44 11.50 -15.58 -1.36
CA ASN A 44 11.42 -15.07 -2.75
C ASN A 44 10.12 -14.30 -3.13
N LYS A 45 9.15 -14.17 -2.22
CA LYS A 45 7.96 -13.35 -2.46
C LYS A 45 8.08 -11.93 -1.91
N ILE A 46 8.95 -11.75 -0.90
CA ILE A 46 9.16 -10.49 -0.20
C ILE A 46 10.59 -10.06 -0.44
N ILE A 47 10.75 -8.95 -1.15
CA ILE A 47 12.05 -8.43 -1.56
C ILE A 47 12.27 -7.10 -0.85
N ILE A 48 13.44 -6.93 -0.23
CA ILE A 48 13.89 -5.64 0.30
C ILE A 48 15.05 -5.18 -0.58
N ASP A 49 14.79 -4.20 -1.42
CA ASP A 49 15.75 -3.56 -2.32
C ASP A 49 16.28 -2.28 -1.65
N ALA A 50 16.89 -2.45 -0.48
CA ALA A 50 17.47 -1.38 0.34
C ALA A 50 18.45 -1.95 1.37
N PRO A 51 19.30 -1.12 1.98
CA PRO A 51 20.15 -1.53 3.08
C PRO A 51 19.33 -2.10 4.26
N ILE A 52 19.61 -3.35 4.65
CA ILE A 52 18.88 -4.05 5.69
C ILE A 52 19.15 -3.45 7.07
N LYS A 53 18.13 -2.85 7.68
CA LYS A 53 18.14 -2.27 9.03
C LYS A 53 17.03 -2.87 9.88
N PHE A 54 17.24 -2.92 11.19
CA PHE A 54 16.22 -3.36 12.14
C PHE A 54 14.94 -2.50 12.03
N GLY A 55 13.79 -3.15 11.86
CA GLY A 55 12.49 -2.48 11.80
C GLY A 55 12.33 -1.49 10.64
N LEU A 56 13.04 -1.72 9.53
CA LEU A 56 12.91 -0.94 8.29
C LEU A 56 11.46 -0.90 7.81
N ILE A 57 10.78 -2.02 7.92
CA ILE A 57 9.36 -2.15 7.58
C ILE A 57 8.59 -2.46 8.87
N ARG A 58 7.50 -1.74 9.11
CA ARG A 58 6.65 -1.94 10.28
C ARG A 58 5.20 -2.11 9.85
N ILE A 59 4.56 -3.20 10.25
CA ILE A 59 3.20 -3.56 9.83
C ILE A 59 2.29 -3.68 11.05
N GLY A 60 1.23 -2.87 11.10
CA GLY A 60 0.22 -2.91 12.14
C GLY A 60 0.60 -2.20 13.43
N PHE A 61 1.51 -1.22 13.38
CA PHE A 61 1.93 -0.45 14.54
C PHE A 61 1.64 1.03 14.40
N GLY A 62 1.15 1.64 15.46
CA GLY A 62 1.00 3.08 15.56
C GLY A 62 -0.15 3.63 14.72
N GLY A 63 0.02 4.85 14.29
CA GLY A 63 -0.98 5.68 13.64
C GLY A 63 -1.55 6.71 14.61
N ILE A 64 -2.06 7.82 14.08
CA ILE A 64 -2.69 8.88 14.88
C ILE A 64 -4.04 8.36 15.40
N ASP A 65 -4.32 8.54 16.69
CA ASP A 65 -5.55 8.07 17.36
C ASP A 65 -6.74 9.02 17.10
N ALA A 66 -6.98 9.36 15.83
CA ALA A 66 -8.08 10.24 15.42
C ALA A 66 -9.34 9.47 14.98
N ILE A 67 -9.21 8.16 14.73
CA ILE A 67 -10.33 7.32 14.28
C ILE A 67 -10.30 5.96 14.97
N ILE A 68 -11.47 5.32 15.05
CA ILE A 68 -11.60 3.93 15.49
C ILE A 68 -10.96 3.05 14.42
N GLU A 69 -10.01 2.20 14.83
CA GLU A 69 -9.34 1.26 13.94
C GLU A 69 -10.06 -0.09 13.89
N ASN A 70 -9.92 -0.75 12.76
CA ASN A 70 -10.14 -2.18 12.72
C ASN A 70 -9.00 -2.87 13.50
N ASN A 71 -9.34 -3.61 14.55
CA ASN A 71 -8.36 -4.16 15.51
C ASN A 71 -7.38 -5.17 14.93
N CYS A 72 -7.58 -5.64 13.68
CA CYS A 72 -6.73 -6.62 13.01
C CYS A 72 -6.18 -6.07 11.70
N SER A 73 -4.87 -6.18 11.51
CA SER A 73 -4.26 -6.00 10.21
C SER A 73 -4.24 -7.33 9.43
N PHE A 74 -4.19 -7.27 8.12
CA PHE A 74 -4.13 -8.43 7.24
C PHE A 74 -3.02 -8.28 6.21
N PHE A 75 -2.17 -9.30 6.08
CA PHE A 75 -1.11 -9.34 5.09
C PHE A 75 -1.14 -10.70 4.39
N ARG A 76 -1.47 -10.69 3.10
CA ARG A 76 -1.59 -11.91 2.30
C ARG A 76 -0.85 -11.76 0.98
N ILE A 77 -0.05 -12.78 0.63
CA ILE A 77 0.55 -12.92 -0.69
C ILE A 77 0.15 -14.28 -1.25
N ASP A 78 -0.52 -14.30 -2.39
CA ASP A 78 -0.90 -15.53 -3.09
C ASP A 78 0.35 -16.17 -3.77
N ASP A 79 0.23 -17.35 -4.36
CA ASP A 79 1.40 -18.22 -4.62
C ASP A 79 2.47 -17.61 -5.53
N THR A 80 2.11 -16.87 -6.56
CA THR A 80 3.07 -16.22 -7.49
C THR A 80 3.21 -14.71 -7.27
N GLY A 81 2.40 -14.14 -6.34
CA GLY A 81 2.45 -12.72 -5.99
C GLY A 81 3.77 -12.31 -5.37
N LYS A 82 4.18 -11.05 -5.58
CA LYS A 82 5.41 -10.47 -5.05
C LYS A 82 5.19 -9.10 -4.43
N ILE A 83 5.97 -8.78 -3.39
CA ILE A 83 6.06 -7.44 -2.82
C ILE A 83 7.50 -6.99 -2.73
N ILE A 84 7.76 -5.74 -3.14
CA ILE A 84 9.08 -5.13 -3.16
C ILE A 84 9.05 -3.87 -2.28
N PHE A 85 9.97 -3.79 -1.34
CA PHE A 85 10.18 -2.61 -0.52
C PHE A 85 11.53 -1.98 -0.88
N LYS A 86 11.51 -0.74 -1.37
CA LYS A 86 12.71 0.01 -1.76
C LYS A 86 13.27 0.87 -0.65
N GLY A 87 12.71 0.78 0.55
CA GLY A 87 13.18 1.53 1.71
C GLY A 87 12.30 1.37 2.92
N LYS A 88 12.24 2.41 3.75
CA LYS A 88 11.45 2.47 4.97
C LYS A 88 9.96 2.51 4.65
N CYS A 89 9.20 1.58 5.23
CA CYS A 89 7.76 1.54 5.08
C CYS A 89 7.05 1.36 6.44
N LEU A 90 6.12 2.26 6.73
CA LEU A 90 5.34 2.27 7.96
C LEU A 90 3.86 2.08 7.64
N PHE A 91 3.30 0.96 8.10
CA PHE A 91 1.88 0.66 8.00
C PHE A 91 1.27 0.67 9.39
N SER A 92 0.35 1.60 9.63
CA SER A 92 -0.34 1.70 10.92
C SER A 92 -1.27 0.50 11.16
N SER A 93 -1.96 0.48 12.27
CA SER A 93 -2.92 -0.58 12.61
C SER A 93 -4.14 -0.59 11.69
N GLY A 94 -4.80 -1.75 11.57
CA GLY A 94 -5.96 -1.93 10.71
C GLY A 94 -5.68 -1.99 9.21
N VAL A 95 -4.41 -2.07 8.79
CA VAL A 95 -4.07 -2.17 7.37
C VAL A 95 -4.39 -3.54 6.77
N SER A 96 -4.77 -3.56 5.50
CA SER A 96 -5.03 -4.77 4.74
C SER A 96 -4.26 -4.76 3.43
N LEU A 97 -3.27 -5.64 3.31
CA LEU A 97 -2.44 -5.80 2.11
C LEU A 97 -2.72 -7.18 1.52
N ARG A 98 -3.25 -7.22 0.30
CA ARG A 98 -3.44 -8.46 -0.46
C ARG A 98 -2.75 -8.33 -1.81
N ILE A 99 -1.86 -9.30 -2.10
CA ILE A 99 -1.16 -9.42 -3.36
C ILE A 99 -1.58 -10.74 -4.00
N SER A 100 -2.25 -10.67 -5.14
CA SER A 100 -2.77 -11.82 -5.86
C SER A 100 -1.67 -12.52 -6.67
N ASN A 101 -2.03 -13.64 -7.30
CA ASN A 101 -1.14 -14.33 -8.22
C ASN A 101 -0.73 -13.42 -9.38
N ASP A 102 0.50 -13.62 -9.85
CA ASP A 102 1.11 -12.93 -10.99
C ASP A 102 1.11 -11.40 -10.88
N SER A 103 0.87 -10.86 -9.66
CA SER A 103 0.90 -9.44 -9.38
C SER A 103 2.14 -9.02 -8.60
N THR A 104 2.53 -7.75 -8.76
CA THR A 104 3.68 -7.18 -8.07
C THR A 104 3.31 -5.84 -7.44
N LEU A 105 3.48 -5.75 -6.12
CA LEU A 105 3.29 -4.53 -5.35
C LEU A 105 4.65 -3.95 -4.96
N THR A 106 4.92 -2.71 -5.37
CA THR A 106 6.18 -2.02 -5.03
C THR A 106 5.89 -0.79 -4.17
N PHE A 107 6.63 -0.67 -3.07
CA PHE A 107 6.68 0.54 -2.24
C PHE A 107 8.05 1.17 -2.35
N GLY A 108 8.10 2.47 -2.63
CA GLY A 108 9.28 3.32 -2.56
C GLY A 108 9.78 3.54 -1.13
N ASP A 109 10.84 4.32 -0.99
CA ASP A 109 11.38 4.69 0.31
C ASP A 109 10.50 5.74 1.02
N ASN A 110 10.58 5.75 2.37
CA ASN A 110 9.87 6.66 3.25
C ASN A 110 8.34 6.67 3.07
N PHE A 111 7.77 5.49 2.77
CA PHE A 111 6.33 5.31 2.70
C PHE A 111 5.69 5.27 4.08
N SER A 112 4.56 5.96 4.24
CA SER A 112 3.78 5.92 5.48
C SER A 112 2.28 5.86 5.22
N ALA A 113 1.60 4.89 5.82
CA ALA A 113 0.15 4.75 5.76
C ALA A 113 -0.48 4.78 7.15
N ASN A 114 -1.49 5.62 7.31
CA ASN A 114 -2.31 5.68 8.53
C ASN A 114 -3.29 4.50 8.62
N LYS A 115 -4.14 4.52 9.66
CA LYS A 115 -5.05 3.42 10.00
C LYS A 115 -6.06 3.10 8.88
N ASN A 116 -6.42 1.82 8.77
CA ASN A 116 -7.39 1.30 7.82
C ASN A 116 -7.02 1.50 6.34
N PHE A 117 -5.72 1.57 6.02
CA PHE A 117 -5.26 1.54 4.63
C PHE A 117 -5.46 0.14 4.05
N THR A 118 -6.09 0.06 2.88
CA THR A 118 -6.36 -1.19 2.19
C THR A 118 -5.80 -1.15 0.77
N ILE A 119 -5.10 -2.21 0.37
CA ILE A 119 -4.65 -2.41 -0.99
C ILE A 119 -4.93 -3.84 -1.46
N PHE A 120 -5.64 -3.95 -2.59
CA PHE A 120 -5.81 -5.17 -3.36
C PHE A 120 -5.02 -5.03 -4.66
N CYS A 121 -3.87 -5.71 -4.71
CA CYS A 121 -2.97 -5.74 -5.84
C CYS A 121 -3.23 -7.01 -6.66
N ASP A 122 -4.01 -6.88 -7.73
CA ASP A 122 -4.35 -7.94 -8.68
C ASP A 122 -3.66 -7.73 -10.04
N ASP A 123 -2.82 -6.69 -10.16
CA ASP A 123 -1.95 -6.35 -11.29
C ASP A 123 -0.69 -5.64 -10.74
N VAL A 124 0.14 -5.05 -11.57
CA VAL A 124 1.28 -4.23 -11.13
C VAL A 124 0.78 -2.98 -10.42
N THR A 125 1.20 -2.80 -9.17
CA THR A 125 0.92 -1.58 -8.41
C THR A 125 2.22 -1.00 -7.89
N THR A 126 2.51 0.25 -8.29
CA THR A 126 3.74 0.94 -7.91
C THR A 126 3.41 2.21 -7.13
N ILE A 127 4.04 2.34 -5.97
CA ILE A 127 3.95 3.52 -5.11
C ILE A 127 5.37 4.06 -4.95
N GLY A 128 5.55 5.34 -5.28
CA GLY A 128 6.85 6.03 -5.25
C GLY A 128 7.39 6.33 -3.86
N ASN A 129 8.44 7.14 -3.81
CA ASN A 129 9.08 7.57 -2.56
C ASN A 129 8.30 8.69 -1.88
N ASP A 130 8.48 8.85 -0.55
CA ASP A 130 7.89 9.96 0.23
C ASP A 130 6.37 10.06 0.11
N VAL A 131 5.69 8.91 0.02
CA VAL A 131 4.23 8.87 -0.09
C VAL A 131 3.59 8.78 1.29
N LEU A 132 2.66 9.71 1.56
CA LEU A 132 1.85 9.75 2.77
C LEU A 132 0.40 9.36 2.48
N ILE A 133 -0.09 8.34 3.17
CA ILE A 133 -1.48 7.86 3.07
C ILE A 133 -2.24 8.22 4.35
N GLY A 134 -3.38 8.86 4.19
CA GLY A 134 -4.33 9.16 5.26
C GLY A 134 -5.11 7.94 5.77
N TRP A 135 -6.21 8.18 6.48
CA TRP A 135 -7.09 7.12 7.00
C TRP A 135 -8.09 6.62 5.95
N ASN A 136 -8.47 5.35 6.03
CA ASN A 136 -9.52 4.76 5.20
C ASN A 136 -9.26 4.95 3.70
N VAL A 137 -8.03 4.76 3.26
CA VAL A 137 -7.67 4.83 1.84
C VAL A 137 -7.71 3.43 1.25
N ASN A 138 -8.30 3.31 0.07
CA ASN A 138 -8.45 2.08 -0.69
C ASN A 138 -7.70 2.19 -2.01
N ILE A 139 -6.88 1.20 -2.34
CA ILE A 139 -6.24 1.08 -3.66
C ILE A 139 -6.62 -0.28 -4.26
N ARG A 140 -7.12 -0.28 -5.49
CA ARG A 140 -7.51 -1.50 -6.20
C ARG A 140 -7.06 -1.47 -7.65
N SER A 141 -6.36 -2.50 -8.09
CA SER A 141 -5.97 -2.68 -9.49
C SER A 141 -6.94 -3.59 -10.27
N SER A 142 -8.13 -3.89 -9.71
CA SER A 142 -9.12 -4.79 -10.30
C SER A 142 -10.54 -4.34 -10.01
N ASP A 143 -11.46 -4.62 -10.94
CA ASP A 143 -12.92 -4.53 -10.71
C ASP A 143 -13.46 -5.76 -9.97
N GLY A 144 -12.71 -6.86 -9.93
CA GLY A 144 -13.13 -8.13 -9.33
C GLY A 144 -14.05 -8.98 -10.21
N HIS A 145 -14.77 -8.38 -11.14
CA HIS A 145 -15.72 -9.05 -12.04
C HIS A 145 -15.60 -8.55 -13.47
N HIS A 146 -16.00 -9.40 -14.44
CA HIS A 146 -16.06 -9.02 -15.85
C HIS A 146 -17.20 -8.04 -16.10
N ILE A 147 -16.90 -6.98 -16.85
CA ILE A 147 -17.87 -6.00 -17.34
C ILE A 147 -17.85 -6.06 -18.86
N TYR A 148 -19.01 -6.32 -19.47
CA TYR A 148 -19.18 -6.44 -20.91
C TYR A 148 -20.00 -5.27 -21.46
N ASP A 149 -19.57 -4.73 -22.59
CA ASP A 149 -20.42 -3.87 -23.39
C ASP A 149 -21.53 -4.71 -24.02
N THR A 150 -22.79 -4.33 -23.81
CA THR A 150 -23.95 -5.13 -24.29
C THR A 150 -24.18 -5.04 -25.80
N VAL A 151 -23.66 -4.01 -26.47
CA VAL A 151 -23.78 -3.78 -27.92
C VAL A 151 -22.58 -4.38 -28.64
N THR A 152 -21.36 -3.96 -28.28
CA THR A 152 -20.14 -4.40 -28.98
C THR A 152 -19.65 -5.77 -28.53
N LYS A 153 -20.17 -6.29 -27.40
CA LYS A 153 -19.71 -7.52 -26.73
C LYS A 153 -18.23 -7.48 -26.29
N LEU A 154 -17.62 -6.32 -26.33
CA LEU A 154 -16.24 -6.15 -25.85
C LEU A 154 -16.17 -6.26 -24.34
N ASN A 155 -15.15 -6.95 -23.87
CA ASN A 155 -14.87 -7.13 -22.45
C ASN A 155 -13.91 -6.03 -21.96
N ASN A 156 -14.29 -5.32 -20.92
CA ASN A 156 -13.37 -4.43 -20.24
C ASN A 156 -12.30 -5.23 -19.48
N PRO A 157 -11.02 -4.88 -19.56
CA PRO A 157 -9.99 -5.53 -18.75
C PRO A 157 -10.35 -5.47 -17.27
N ILE A 158 -10.39 -6.64 -16.62
CA ILE A 158 -10.69 -6.73 -15.18
C ILE A 158 -9.62 -6.00 -14.36
N VAL A 159 -8.35 -6.17 -14.74
CA VAL A 159 -7.19 -5.61 -14.07
C VAL A 159 -6.52 -4.55 -14.93
N LYS A 160 -5.98 -3.52 -14.28
CA LYS A 160 -5.07 -2.53 -14.86
C LYS A 160 -4.11 -2.05 -13.79
N PRO A 161 -2.85 -1.73 -14.15
CA PRO A 161 -1.88 -1.25 -13.19
C PRO A 161 -2.32 0.05 -12.53
N VAL A 162 -1.81 0.27 -11.30
CA VAL A 162 -1.96 1.53 -10.57
C VAL A 162 -0.57 2.09 -10.30
N THR A 163 -0.37 3.36 -10.62
CA THR A 163 0.90 4.05 -10.38
C THR A 163 0.67 5.32 -9.55
N ILE A 164 1.44 5.44 -8.48
CA ILE A 164 1.50 6.63 -7.64
C ILE A 164 2.94 7.11 -7.63
N GLY A 165 3.15 8.36 -8.03
CA GLY A 165 4.46 8.99 -8.12
C GLY A 165 5.11 9.26 -6.77
N ASN A 166 6.18 10.05 -6.79
CA ASN A 166 6.93 10.42 -5.60
C ASN A 166 6.31 11.64 -4.91
N HIS A 167 6.49 11.74 -3.59
CA HIS A 167 6.04 12.88 -2.80
C HIS A 167 4.55 13.18 -3.02
N VAL A 168 3.73 12.14 -2.91
CA VAL A 168 2.27 12.23 -3.06
C VAL A 168 1.61 12.10 -1.69
N TRP A 169 0.71 13.04 -1.39
CA TRP A 169 -0.14 12.95 -0.21
C TRP A 169 -1.56 12.54 -0.63
N ILE A 170 -1.95 11.34 -0.24
CA ILE A 170 -3.32 10.87 -0.39
C ILE A 170 -4.00 11.09 0.95
N THR A 171 -4.98 11.98 1.00
CA THR A 171 -5.68 12.32 2.22
C THR A 171 -6.62 11.19 2.67
N SER A 172 -7.62 11.45 3.50
CA SER A 172 -8.45 10.38 4.04
C SER A 172 -9.70 10.10 3.21
N ASN A 173 -10.22 8.86 3.32
CA ASN A 173 -11.43 8.37 2.64
C ASN A 173 -11.32 8.49 1.10
N VAL A 174 -10.17 8.12 0.54
CA VAL A 174 -9.88 8.17 -0.90
C VAL A 174 -9.90 6.78 -1.47
N ASP A 175 -10.52 6.62 -2.64
CA ASP A 175 -10.47 5.43 -3.45
C ASP A 175 -9.60 5.66 -4.70
N ILE A 176 -8.64 4.77 -4.95
CA ILE A 176 -7.80 4.76 -6.16
C ILE A 176 -8.04 3.44 -6.87
N LEU A 177 -8.62 3.51 -8.07
CA LEU A 177 -9.07 2.33 -8.78
C LEU A 177 -8.14 1.99 -9.94
N LYS A 178 -8.35 0.84 -10.55
CA LYS A 178 -7.54 0.28 -11.63
C LYS A 178 -7.29 1.28 -12.76
N GLY A 179 -6.06 1.28 -13.27
CA GLY A 179 -5.64 2.17 -14.36
C GLY A 179 -5.38 3.61 -13.94
N SER A 180 -5.44 3.92 -12.65
CA SER A 180 -5.11 5.25 -12.14
C SER A 180 -3.61 5.50 -12.18
N GLU A 181 -3.24 6.74 -12.53
CA GLU A 181 -1.88 7.24 -12.46
C GLU A 181 -1.89 8.62 -11.80
N ILE A 182 -1.13 8.77 -10.72
CA ILE A 182 -0.99 10.02 -9.96
C ILE A 182 0.45 10.47 -10.08
N PRO A 183 0.73 11.63 -10.69
CA PRO A 183 2.10 12.12 -10.87
C PRO A 183 2.73 12.62 -9.57
N ASP A 184 4.01 12.96 -9.65
CA ASP A 184 4.80 13.43 -8.52
C ASP A 184 4.26 14.74 -7.92
N ASN A 185 4.49 14.93 -6.63
CA ASN A 185 4.19 16.15 -5.87
C ASN A 185 2.70 16.53 -5.82
N CYS A 186 1.82 15.57 -5.97
CA CYS A 186 0.37 15.78 -5.94
C CYS A 186 -0.24 15.56 -4.56
N VAL A 187 -1.40 16.17 -4.35
CA VAL A 187 -2.29 15.93 -3.22
C VAL A 187 -3.61 15.38 -3.74
N VAL A 188 -4.02 14.21 -3.28
CA VAL A 188 -5.37 13.69 -3.53
C VAL A 188 -6.26 14.10 -2.36
N ALA A 189 -7.24 14.95 -2.63
CA ALA A 189 -8.08 15.56 -1.62
C ALA A 189 -9.07 14.58 -0.99
N TYR A 190 -9.59 14.95 0.18
CA TYR A 190 -10.51 14.17 0.99
C TYR A 190 -11.76 13.73 0.19
N ARG A 191 -12.15 12.45 0.37
CA ARG A 191 -13.30 11.83 -0.32
C ARG A 191 -13.24 11.86 -1.84
N SER A 192 -12.04 11.78 -2.42
CA SER A 192 -11.88 11.68 -3.87
C SER A 192 -11.90 10.23 -4.36
N CYS A 193 -12.38 10.03 -5.59
CA CYS A 193 -12.30 8.75 -6.29
C CYS A 193 -11.51 8.92 -7.58
N VAL A 194 -10.30 8.36 -7.61
CA VAL A 194 -9.38 8.41 -8.75
C VAL A 194 -9.67 7.22 -9.67
N LEU A 195 -10.09 7.51 -10.91
CA LEU A 195 -10.50 6.53 -11.91
C LEU A 195 -9.68 6.62 -13.21
N SER A 196 -8.75 7.55 -13.30
CA SER A 196 -8.08 7.90 -14.55
C SER A 196 -6.61 8.26 -14.33
N ARG A 197 -5.90 8.43 -15.43
CA ARG A 197 -4.52 8.89 -15.46
C ARG A 197 -4.46 10.40 -15.41
N PHE A 198 -3.63 10.92 -14.52
CA PHE A 198 -3.26 12.34 -14.44
C PHE A 198 -1.83 12.50 -14.90
N THR A 199 -1.53 13.57 -15.59
CA THR A 199 -0.19 13.87 -16.15
C THR A 199 0.44 15.13 -15.58
N THR A 200 -0.36 15.98 -14.93
CA THR A 200 0.10 17.25 -14.36
C THR A 200 0.64 17.02 -12.94
N PRO A 201 1.95 17.16 -12.69
CA PRO A 201 2.52 17.14 -11.35
C PRO A 201 2.18 18.43 -10.59
N HIS A 202 2.50 18.47 -9.29
CA HIS A 202 2.28 19.64 -8.44
C HIS A 202 0.82 20.13 -8.43
N CYS A 203 -0.13 19.18 -8.36
CA CYS A 203 -1.55 19.54 -8.40
C CYS A 203 -2.37 18.93 -7.25
N ILE A 204 -3.53 19.52 -7.01
CA ILE A 204 -4.58 18.93 -6.18
C ILE A 204 -5.55 18.19 -7.09
N ILE A 205 -5.72 16.91 -6.83
CA ILE A 205 -6.68 16.03 -7.50
C ILE A 205 -7.86 15.83 -6.54
N SER A 206 -9.08 16.16 -6.98
CA SER A 206 -10.25 16.18 -6.08
C SER A 206 -11.54 15.82 -6.78
N GLY A 207 -12.46 15.23 -6.05
CA GLY A 207 -13.84 14.97 -6.51
C GLY A 207 -14.18 13.50 -6.75
N TYR A 208 -15.42 13.25 -7.16
CA TYR A 208 -16.01 11.94 -7.42
C TYR A 208 -16.86 11.99 -8.71
N PRO A 209 -16.29 11.65 -9.90
CA PRO A 209 -14.90 11.27 -10.19
C PRO A 209 -13.91 12.43 -10.00
N ALA A 210 -12.66 12.08 -9.66
CA ALA A 210 -11.62 13.06 -9.39
C ALA A 210 -11.15 13.77 -10.67
N LYS A 211 -10.83 15.07 -10.53
CA LYS A 211 -10.27 15.95 -11.56
C LYS A 211 -9.17 16.82 -10.94
N VAL A 212 -8.32 17.40 -11.77
CA VAL A 212 -7.38 18.45 -11.32
C VAL A 212 -8.20 19.65 -10.85
N LEU A 213 -8.07 20.00 -9.57
CA LEU A 213 -8.73 21.14 -8.95
C LEU A 213 -7.85 22.38 -8.96
N ARG A 214 -6.55 22.21 -8.74
CA ARG A 214 -5.58 23.29 -8.66
C ARG A 214 -4.20 22.79 -9.04
N GLU A 215 -3.46 23.59 -9.77
CA GLU A 215 -2.07 23.35 -10.17
C GLU A 215 -1.10 24.24 -9.39
N ASN A 216 0.20 23.99 -9.56
CA ASN A 216 1.30 24.74 -8.96
C ASN A 216 1.25 24.79 -7.43
N ILE A 217 0.97 23.64 -6.82
CA ILE A 217 0.98 23.48 -5.36
C ILE A 217 2.29 22.82 -4.89
N SER A 218 2.56 22.97 -3.63
CA SER A 218 3.53 22.16 -2.89
C SER A 218 2.93 21.82 -1.53
N TRP A 219 3.39 20.71 -0.94
CA TRP A 219 2.98 20.30 0.39
C TRP A 219 4.21 19.86 1.19
N LYS A 220 4.12 19.85 2.50
CA LYS A 220 5.16 19.37 3.43
C LYS A 220 4.53 18.56 4.56
N TYR A 221 5.31 17.64 5.14
CA TYR A 221 4.97 16.92 6.37
C TYR A 221 4.77 17.86 7.53
#